data_4947235c9613018e74bb2dba427852a9
#
_entry.id   4947235c9613018e74bb2dba427852a9
#
_cell.length_a   1.000
_cell.length_b   1.000
_cell.length_c   1.000
_cell.angle_alpha   90.00
_cell.angle_beta   90.00
_cell.angle_gamma   90.00
#
_symmetry.space_group_name_H-M   'P 1'
#
loop_
_entity.id
_entity.type
_entity.pdbx_description
1 polymer ?
#
loop_
_entity_poly.entity_id
_entity_poly.type
_entity_poly.pdbx_seq_one_letter_code
_entity_poly.pdbx_strand_id
1 'polypeptide(L)'
;MSVIKPFKGYRPPVDIVEKLASRPYDVLNSEEARQECEGNPYSLLHVTKAEIDLAPGTKDSDLTTYIKVVENFNAFKDYGWLVQDKEEKLYIYAQSMNPTDANAHWQYGIVACAWSEDYVNQVIKKHELTRKDKEEDRMKHVRITNANVEPVFFAYPAVAEIDAIVSNITKEAPIYDFIAKEDNFGHRFWVIDDKATIDRLVELFATEVPSMYIADGHHRSAAAALVGQEKKENNPNHKGDEEYNFFMTVIFPDNQLNIIDYNRVVKDLNGLSKEEFLNALTESFDVEDMGTEIYKPAKLHEFSTYLDGHWYKLNAKPGTFNDADPIGVLDVTILSNLVLDKILGIKDLRTDKRIDFVGGIRGLGELQK
;
A
#
# COMPACT_ATOMS: atom_id res chain seq x y z
N MET A 1 8.41 -20.99 -3.13
CA MET A 1 7.05 -20.95 -2.59
C MET A 1 7.04 -20.02 -1.40
N SER A 2 5.94 -19.37 -1.15
CA SER A 2 5.84 -18.31 -0.13
C SER A 2 5.60 -18.88 1.25
N VAL A 3 6.28 -18.34 2.27
CA VAL A 3 6.14 -18.81 3.66
C VAL A 3 5.40 -17.75 4.47
N ILE A 4 4.30 -18.16 5.10
CA ILE A 4 3.57 -17.35 6.09
C ILE A 4 3.51 -18.07 7.44
N LYS A 5 3.39 -17.28 8.52
CA LYS A 5 3.33 -17.77 9.90
C LYS A 5 2.16 -17.11 10.63
N PRO A 6 1.37 -17.87 11.42
CA PRO A 6 0.45 -17.30 12.40
C PRO A 6 1.23 -16.60 13.51
N PHE A 7 0.61 -15.65 14.19
CA PHE A 7 1.25 -14.85 15.22
C PHE A 7 0.29 -14.38 16.30
N LYS A 8 0.85 -13.97 17.44
CA LYS A 8 0.08 -13.38 18.55
C LYS A 8 -0.06 -11.89 18.33
N GLY A 9 -1.09 -11.48 17.57
CA GLY A 9 -1.32 -10.08 17.21
C GLY A 9 -1.69 -9.21 18.41
N TYR A 10 -1.16 -7.99 18.45
CA TYR A 10 -1.71 -6.93 19.30
C TYR A 10 -2.86 -6.25 18.57
N ARG A 11 -4.02 -6.20 19.19
CA ARG A 11 -5.19 -5.58 18.58
C ARG A 11 -6.06 -4.86 19.63
N PRO A 12 -6.85 -3.85 19.22
CA PRO A 12 -7.65 -3.09 20.15
C PRO A 12 -8.89 -3.85 20.63
N PRO A 13 -9.45 -3.50 21.79
CA PRO A 13 -10.82 -3.81 22.14
C PRO A 13 -11.83 -3.24 21.13
N VAL A 14 -12.98 -3.92 20.98
CA VAL A 14 -14.01 -3.59 19.98
C VAL A 14 -14.54 -2.15 20.13
N ASP A 15 -14.67 -1.67 21.35
CA ASP A 15 -15.24 -0.36 21.69
C ASP A 15 -14.34 0.83 21.34
N ILE A 16 -13.05 0.58 21.06
CA ILE A 16 -12.10 1.65 20.68
C ILE A 16 -11.48 1.46 19.31
N VAL A 17 -11.77 0.36 18.59
CA VAL A 17 -11.11 0.04 17.31
C VAL A 17 -11.23 1.17 16.29
N GLU A 18 -12.40 1.77 16.13
CA GLU A 18 -12.64 2.89 15.19
C GLU A 18 -11.81 4.13 15.56
N LYS A 19 -11.60 4.36 16.87
CA LYS A 19 -10.80 5.48 17.34
C LYS A 19 -9.29 5.23 17.25
N LEU A 20 -8.90 3.95 17.33
CA LEU A 20 -7.49 3.55 17.27
C LEU A 20 -6.99 3.43 15.83
N ALA A 21 -7.82 2.91 14.94
CA ALA A 21 -7.48 2.79 13.52
C ALA A 21 -7.10 4.17 12.95
N SER A 22 -6.06 4.20 12.16
CA SER A 22 -5.52 5.43 11.56
C SER A 22 -5.08 5.18 10.13
N ARG A 23 -4.94 6.25 9.38
CA ARG A 23 -4.30 6.22 8.06
C ARG A 23 -2.81 5.85 8.19
N PRO A 24 -2.18 5.30 7.15
CA PRO A 24 -0.73 5.04 7.15
C PRO A 24 0.08 6.31 7.42
N TYR A 25 1.22 6.16 8.10
CA TYR A 25 2.05 7.28 8.55
C TYR A 25 2.57 8.18 7.40
N ASP A 26 2.72 7.63 6.21
CA ASP A 26 3.32 8.28 5.04
C ASP A 26 2.32 9.03 4.14
N VAL A 27 1.02 8.89 4.40
CA VAL A 27 -0.03 9.65 3.68
C VAL A 27 -0.40 10.98 4.35
N LEU A 28 0.21 11.28 5.50
CA LEU A 28 -0.03 12.48 6.31
C LEU A 28 1.28 13.19 6.61
N ASN A 29 1.31 14.51 6.50
CA ASN A 29 2.35 15.29 7.15
C ASN A 29 2.08 15.41 8.67
N SER A 30 3.06 15.90 9.44
CA SER A 30 2.94 15.96 10.90
C SER A 30 1.85 16.92 11.40
N GLU A 31 1.54 17.98 10.65
CA GLU A 31 0.48 18.91 11.01
C GLU A 31 -0.90 18.30 10.74
N GLU A 32 -1.10 17.66 9.61
CA GLU A 32 -2.33 16.93 9.28
C GLU A 32 -2.59 15.81 10.31
N ALA A 33 -1.55 15.06 10.69
CA ALA A 33 -1.66 14.03 11.71
C ALA A 33 -2.02 14.61 13.10
N ARG A 34 -1.49 15.77 13.46
CA ARG A 34 -1.82 16.47 14.71
C ARG A 34 -3.28 16.89 14.72
N GLN A 35 -3.78 17.44 13.63
CA GLN A 35 -5.19 17.81 13.47
C GLN A 35 -6.13 16.62 13.54
N GLU A 36 -5.76 15.50 12.88
CA GLU A 36 -6.54 14.26 12.89
C GLU A 36 -6.64 13.63 14.28
N CYS A 37 -5.58 13.77 15.09
CA CYS A 37 -5.54 13.26 16.46
C CYS A 37 -6.14 14.20 17.50
N GLU A 38 -6.58 15.41 17.14
CA GLU A 38 -7.12 16.35 18.09
C GLU A 38 -8.32 15.77 18.86
N GLY A 39 -8.19 15.67 20.19
CA GLY A 39 -9.19 15.08 21.07
C GLY A 39 -9.30 13.55 21.00
N ASN A 40 -8.45 12.87 20.23
CA ASN A 40 -8.43 11.41 20.16
C ASN A 40 -7.10 10.81 20.65
N PRO A 41 -6.95 10.52 21.96
CA PRO A 41 -5.74 9.92 22.49
C PRO A 41 -5.50 8.47 22.09
N TYR A 42 -6.50 7.83 21.49
CA TYR A 42 -6.41 6.42 21.09
C TYR A 42 -5.75 6.22 19.73
N SER A 43 -5.69 7.26 18.87
CA SER A 43 -5.18 7.12 17.49
C SER A 43 -3.79 6.50 17.43
N LEU A 44 -3.61 5.48 16.59
CA LEU A 44 -2.30 4.83 16.41
C LEU A 44 -1.23 5.79 15.85
N LEU A 45 -1.63 6.94 15.29
CA LEU A 45 -0.70 8.00 14.86
C LEU A 45 0.16 8.52 16.02
N HIS A 46 -0.29 8.46 17.26
CA HIS A 46 0.55 8.75 18.43
C HIS A 46 1.76 7.82 18.55
N VAL A 47 1.70 6.63 17.96
CA VAL A 47 2.80 5.66 17.89
C VAL A 47 3.57 5.78 16.58
N THR A 48 2.89 5.87 15.45
CA THR A 48 3.52 5.83 14.12
C THR A 48 4.09 7.17 13.68
N LYS A 49 3.59 8.28 14.26
CA LYS A 49 3.99 9.68 14.04
C LYS A 49 4.13 10.44 15.37
N ALA A 50 4.88 9.89 16.31
CA ALA A 50 4.95 10.38 17.69
C ALA A 50 5.46 11.83 17.84
N GLU A 51 6.03 12.43 16.80
CA GLU A 51 6.39 13.85 16.76
C GLU A 51 5.17 14.78 16.95
N ILE A 52 3.94 14.27 16.72
CA ILE A 52 2.72 15.04 16.95
C ILE A 52 2.48 15.36 18.44
N ASP A 53 3.03 14.57 19.34
CA ASP A 53 2.95 14.77 20.80
C ASP A 53 4.09 15.64 21.36
N LEU A 54 4.98 16.09 20.49
CA LEU A 54 6.12 16.94 20.84
C LEU A 54 5.91 18.39 20.36
N ALA A 55 6.86 19.27 20.69
CA ALA A 55 6.79 20.67 20.29
C ALA A 55 6.66 20.80 18.75
N PRO A 56 5.84 21.74 18.24
CA PRO A 56 5.73 22.00 16.82
C PRO A 56 7.09 22.22 16.16
N GLY A 57 7.31 21.59 15.01
CA GLY A 57 8.59 21.62 14.29
C GLY A 57 9.60 20.53 14.67
N THR A 58 9.29 19.69 15.68
CA THR A 58 10.06 18.46 15.93
C THR A 58 9.96 17.54 14.73
N LYS A 59 11.09 17.02 14.27
CA LYS A 59 11.13 16.13 13.10
C LYS A 59 10.83 14.69 13.50
N ASP A 60 10.26 13.94 12.55
CA ASP A 60 10.05 12.50 12.68
C ASP A 60 11.35 11.74 12.97
N SER A 61 12.49 12.23 12.48
CA SER A 61 13.83 11.64 12.64
C SER A 61 14.59 12.06 13.89
N ASP A 62 14.03 12.92 14.75
CA ASP A 62 14.70 13.37 15.97
C ASP A 62 14.72 12.27 17.04
N LEU A 63 15.79 12.21 17.84
CA LEU A 63 15.91 11.20 18.89
C LEU A 63 14.74 11.25 19.91
N THR A 64 14.26 12.44 20.21
CA THR A 64 13.10 12.65 21.10
C THR A 64 11.82 12.01 20.54
N THR A 65 11.64 12.00 19.22
CA THR A 65 10.53 11.34 18.57
C THR A 65 10.60 9.82 18.77
N TYR A 66 11.77 9.20 18.57
CA TYR A 66 11.94 7.77 18.80
C TYR A 66 11.70 7.38 20.28
N ILE A 67 12.13 8.19 21.23
CA ILE A 67 11.83 7.97 22.66
C ILE A 67 10.30 8.01 22.86
N LYS A 68 9.63 8.99 22.27
CA LYS A 68 8.18 9.15 22.36
C LYS A 68 7.42 7.99 21.74
N VAL A 69 7.88 7.45 20.61
CA VAL A 69 7.34 6.21 20.01
C VAL A 69 7.29 5.08 21.04
N VAL A 70 8.41 4.83 21.74
CA VAL A 70 8.50 3.75 22.73
C VAL A 70 7.58 4.01 23.93
N GLU A 71 7.55 5.26 24.44
CA GLU A 71 6.66 5.65 25.53
C GLU A 71 5.20 5.41 25.17
N ASN A 72 4.77 5.91 24.01
CA ASN A 72 3.39 5.79 23.56
C ASN A 72 3.00 4.32 23.28
N PHE A 73 3.87 3.55 22.61
CA PHE A 73 3.60 2.14 22.34
C PHE A 73 3.47 1.31 23.62
N ASN A 74 4.30 1.58 24.63
CA ASN A 74 4.16 0.93 25.93
C ASN A 74 2.89 1.37 26.65
N ALA A 75 2.57 2.67 26.65
CA ALA A 75 1.35 3.19 27.25
C ALA A 75 0.09 2.55 26.62
N PHE A 76 0.05 2.38 25.30
CA PHE A 76 -1.07 1.72 24.62
C PHE A 76 -1.28 0.27 25.10
N LYS A 77 -0.19 -0.46 25.37
CA LYS A 77 -0.26 -1.81 25.96
C LYS A 77 -0.70 -1.77 27.43
N ASP A 78 -0.10 -0.87 28.21
CA ASP A 78 -0.38 -0.77 29.66
C ASP A 78 -1.82 -0.33 29.95
N TYR A 79 -2.39 0.54 29.11
CA TYR A 79 -3.78 0.95 29.20
C TYR A 79 -4.77 -0.07 28.63
N GLY A 80 -4.28 -1.16 28.03
CA GLY A 80 -5.12 -2.16 27.39
C GLY A 80 -5.77 -1.69 26.07
N TRP A 81 -5.24 -0.63 25.46
CA TRP A 81 -5.68 -0.19 24.13
C TRP A 81 -5.15 -1.09 23.01
N LEU A 82 -4.05 -1.77 23.27
CA LEU A 82 -3.51 -2.86 22.46
C LEU A 82 -3.35 -4.11 23.34
N VAL A 83 -4.11 -5.14 23.05
CA VAL A 83 -4.12 -6.41 23.79
C VAL A 83 -3.56 -7.53 22.92
N GLN A 84 -2.57 -8.26 23.42
CA GLN A 84 -1.99 -9.37 22.70
C GLN A 84 -2.88 -10.62 22.77
N ASP A 85 -3.09 -11.27 21.64
CA ASP A 85 -3.74 -12.58 21.60
C ASP A 85 -2.88 -13.64 22.33
N LYS A 86 -3.53 -14.54 23.04
CA LYS A 86 -2.86 -15.56 23.85
C LYS A 86 -2.21 -16.65 23.00
N GLU A 87 -2.87 -17.00 21.90
CA GLU A 87 -2.46 -18.02 20.94
C GLU A 87 -2.10 -17.40 19.60
N GLU A 88 -1.27 -18.11 18.82
CA GLU A 88 -0.95 -17.73 17.46
C GLU A 88 -2.17 -17.89 16.55
N LYS A 89 -2.46 -16.88 15.75
CA LYS A 89 -3.65 -16.80 14.88
C LYS A 89 -3.27 -16.27 13.50
N LEU A 90 -4.16 -16.53 12.55
CA LEU A 90 -4.26 -15.74 11.32
C LEU A 90 -5.51 -14.88 11.43
N TYR A 91 -5.58 -13.86 10.58
CA TYR A 91 -6.74 -12.97 10.56
C TYR A 91 -7.16 -12.70 9.11
N ILE A 92 -8.41 -12.27 8.93
CA ILE A 92 -8.88 -11.74 7.66
C ILE A 92 -9.19 -10.27 7.87
N TYR A 93 -8.68 -9.43 6.99
CA TYR A 93 -9.00 -8.03 6.90
C TYR A 93 -9.69 -7.75 5.57
N ALA A 94 -10.81 -7.04 5.61
CA ALA A 94 -11.50 -6.59 4.41
C ALA A 94 -11.61 -5.08 4.38
N GLN A 95 -11.45 -4.51 3.18
CA GLN A 95 -11.55 -3.09 2.92
C GLN A 95 -12.45 -2.81 1.72
N SER A 96 -13.23 -1.72 1.80
CA SER A 96 -13.98 -1.17 0.68
C SER A 96 -13.80 0.35 0.63
N MET A 97 -13.54 0.89 -0.55
CA MET A 97 -13.47 2.34 -0.77
C MET A 97 -14.86 3.00 -0.84
N ASN A 98 -15.92 2.22 -1.08
CA ASN A 98 -17.30 2.70 -1.18
C ASN A 98 -18.25 1.75 -0.41
N PRO A 99 -18.11 1.61 0.91
CA PRO A 99 -18.81 0.58 1.71
C PRO A 99 -20.32 0.73 1.74
N THR A 100 -20.85 1.93 1.44
CA THR A 100 -22.29 2.26 1.44
C THR A 100 -22.96 2.08 0.07
N ASP A 101 -22.18 1.80 -0.98
CA ASP A 101 -22.72 1.51 -2.31
C ASP A 101 -23.42 0.15 -2.30
N ALA A 102 -24.56 0.03 -3.00
CA ALA A 102 -25.28 -1.23 -3.16
C ALA A 102 -24.44 -2.33 -3.84
N ASN A 103 -23.47 -1.94 -4.65
CA ASN A 103 -22.51 -2.81 -5.32
C ASN A 103 -21.09 -2.65 -4.73
N ALA A 104 -20.97 -2.37 -3.44
CA ALA A 104 -19.69 -2.15 -2.79
C ALA A 104 -18.72 -3.30 -3.07
N HIS A 105 -17.58 -2.95 -3.64
CA HIS A 105 -16.49 -3.91 -3.80
C HIS A 105 -15.70 -4.01 -2.49
N TRP A 106 -15.64 -5.22 -1.94
CA TRP A 106 -14.83 -5.56 -0.79
C TRP A 106 -13.68 -6.45 -1.22
N GLN A 107 -12.46 -6.07 -0.87
CA GLN A 107 -11.27 -6.90 -1.03
C GLN A 107 -10.91 -7.52 0.31
N TYR A 108 -10.65 -8.82 0.31
CA TYR A 108 -10.37 -9.63 1.51
C TYR A 108 -8.93 -10.12 1.47
N GLY A 109 -8.16 -9.78 2.49
CA GLY A 109 -6.77 -10.21 2.63
C GLY A 109 -6.54 -11.01 3.90
N ILE A 110 -5.59 -11.93 3.84
CA ILE A 110 -5.12 -12.68 5.01
C ILE A 110 -4.04 -11.87 5.71
N VAL A 111 -4.18 -11.64 7.02
CA VAL A 111 -3.17 -11.03 7.87
C VAL A 111 -2.34 -12.13 8.50
N ALA A 112 -1.06 -12.13 8.19
CA ALA A 112 -0.08 -13.13 8.62
C ALA A 112 1.29 -12.47 8.80
N CYS A 113 2.28 -13.22 9.27
CA CYS A 113 3.67 -12.81 9.18
C CYS A 113 4.34 -13.50 7.99
N ALA A 114 4.97 -12.72 7.10
CA ALA A 114 5.76 -13.22 5.99
C ALA A 114 7.22 -13.44 6.41
N TRP A 115 7.88 -14.43 5.83
CA TRP A 115 9.26 -14.76 6.14
C TRP A 115 10.25 -13.77 5.51
N SER A 116 11.16 -13.23 6.32
CA SER A 116 12.15 -12.23 5.87
C SER A 116 13.11 -12.77 4.80
N GLU A 117 13.42 -14.06 4.81
CA GLU A 117 14.25 -14.68 3.78
C GLU A 117 13.54 -14.71 2.41
N ASP A 118 12.22 -14.76 2.36
CA ASP A 118 11.45 -14.66 1.10
C ASP A 118 11.64 -13.28 0.44
N TYR A 119 11.83 -12.22 1.26
CA TYR A 119 12.18 -10.90 0.77
C TYR A 119 13.61 -10.86 0.20
N VAL A 120 14.58 -11.48 0.89
CA VAL A 120 15.97 -11.55 0.47
C VAL A 120 16.11 -12.39 -0.81
N ASN A 121 15.46 -13.54 -0.84
CA ASN A 121 15.53 -14.52 -1.95
C ASN A 121 14.60 -14.16 -3.11
N GLN A 122 13.95 -12.97 -3.07
CA GLN A 122 13.07 -12.49 -4.12
C GLN A 122 11.85 -13.40 -4.41
N VAL A 123 11.39 -14.16 -3.46
CA VAL A 123 10.07 -14.80 -3.47
C VAL A 123 9.01 -13.71 -3.29
N ILE A 124 9.30 -12.73 -2.41
CA ILE A 124 8.56 -11.47 -2.32
C ILE A 124 9.12 -10.49 -3.36
N LYS A 125 8.34 -10.21 -4.40
CA LYS A 125 8.73 -9.38 -5.54
C LYS A 125 8.60 -7.89 -5.23
N LYS A 126 9.60 -7.14 -5.65
CA LYS A 126 9.72 -5.68 -5.49
C LYS A 126 9.63 -5.01 -6.86
N HIS A 127 8.96 -3.87 -6.95
CA HIS A 127 8.90 -3.06 -8.17
C HIS A 127 9.42 -1.63 -7.96
N GLU A 128 9.84 -1.30 -6.71
CA GLU A 128 10.35 0.00 -6.34
C GLU A 128 11.66 -0.15 -5.55
N LEU A 129 12.59 0.78 -5.78
CA LEU A 129 13.82 0.91 -5.00
C LEU A 129 13.55 1.78 -3.77
N THR A 130 13.94 1.28 -2.61
CA THR A 130 13.79 2.00 -1.34
C THR A 130 14.81 3.16 -1.25
N ARG A 131 14.39 4.26 -0.65
CA ARG A 131 15.26 5.38 -0.28
C ARG A 131 15.94 5.05 1.05
N LYS A 132 17.27 5.17 1.10
CA LYS A 132 18.07 4.83 2.28
C LYS A 132 17.68 5.58 3.54
N ASP A 133 17.34 6.88 3.41
CA ASP A 133 16.91 7.71 4.54
C ASP A 133 15.61 7.21 5.18
N LYS A 134 14.63 6.83 4.35
CA LYS A 134 13.35 6.28 4.82
C LYS A 134 13.48 4.86 5.33
N GLU A 135 14.32 4.04 4.71
CA GLU A 135 14.62 2.68 5.16
C GLU A 135 15.26 2.70 6.55
N GLU A 136 16.30 3.51 6.77
CA GLU A 136 16.96 3.64 8.06
C GLU A 136 16.02 4.17 9.16
N ASP A 137 15.14 5.10 8.84
CA ASP A 137 14.12 5.58 9.75
C ASP A 137 13.18 4.45 10.20
N ARG A 138 12.65 3.66 9.27
CA ARG A 138 11.79 2.52 9.59
C ARG A 138 12.54 1.40 10.30
N MET A 139 13.83 1.16 9.99
CA MET A 139 14.67 0.22 10.74
C MET A 139 14.81 0.65 12.21
N LYS A 140 15.00 1.95 12.47
CA LYS A 140 15.02 2.47 13.85
C LYS A 140 13.71 2.20 14.58
N HIS A 141 12.57 2.47 13.94
CA HIS A 141 11.26 2.14 14.53
C HIS A 141 11.15 0.67 14.92
N VAL A 142 11.50 -0.26 14.02
CA VAL A 142 11.45 -1.70 14.30
C VAL A 142 12.42 -2.09 15.42
N ARG A 143 13.64 -1.54 15.43
CA ARG A 143 14.65 -1.81 16.47
C ARG A 143 14.18 -1.39 17.87
N ILE A 144 13.60 -0.19 18.00
CA ILE A 144 13.23 0.37 19.31
C ILE A 144 11.91 -0.18 19.84
N THR A 145 10.92 -0.41 18.98
CA THR A 145 9.62 -0.98 19.38
C THR A 145 9.67 -2.48 19.53
N ASN A 146 10.63 -3.12 18.87
CA ASN A 146 10.71 -4.58 18.69
C ASN A 146 9.40 -5.17 18.14
N ALA A 147 8.73 -4.44 17.25
CA ALA A 147 7.42 -4.78 16.69
C ALA A 147 7.27 -4.24 15.26
N ASN A 148 6.39 -4.87 14.51
CA ASN A 148 5.85 -4.34 13.26
C ASN A 148 4.52 -3.66 13.59
N VAL A 149 4.53 -2.34 13.69
CA VAL A 149 3.36 -1.56 14.14
C VAL A 149 2.31 -1.45 13.04
N GLU A 150 2.75 -1.35 11.79
CA GLU A 150 1.88 -1.27 10.61
C GLU A 150 2.14 -2.46 9.68
N PRO A 151 1.08 -3.13 9.15
CA PRO A 151 1.26 -4.19 8.17
C PRO A 151 1.76 -3.63 6.85
N VAL A 152 2.43 -4.47 6.07
CA VAL A 152 2.69 -4.22 4.66
C VAL A 152 1.59 -4.84 3.80
N PHE A 153 1.36 -4.28 2.63
CA PHE A 153 0.32 -4.76 1.71
C PHE A 153 0.96 -5.57 0.59
N PHE A 154 0.60 -6.86 0.52
CA PHE A 154 1.04 -7.76 -0.53
C PHE A 154 -0.12 -8.24 -1.39
N ALA A 155 0.20 -8.57 -2.63
CA ALA A 155 -0.66 -9.30 -3.55
C ALA A 155 -0.08 -10.70 -3.80
N TYR A 156 -0.94 -11.67 -4.13
CA TYR A 156 -0.53 -13.01 -4.56
C TYR A 156 -1.48 -13.51 -5.67
N PRO A 157 -1.02 -14.39 -6.58
CA PRO A 157 -1.88 -15.04 -7.56
C PRO A 157 -2.96 -15.85 -6.85
N ALA A 158 -4.22 -15.57 -7.14
CA ALA A 158 -5.36 -16.16 -6.45
C ALA A 158 -5.33 -17.71 -6.48
N VAL A 159 -5.65 -18.32 -5.35
CA VAL A 159 -5.75 -19.79 -5.17
C VAL A 159 -7.17 -20.11 -4.74
N ALA A 160 -7.89 -20.89 -5.55
CA ALA A 160 -9.30 -21.14 -5.35
C ALA A 160 -9.66 -21.74 -3.98
N GLU A 161 -8.79 -22.57 -3.40
CA GLU A 161 -9.02 -23.15 -2.08
C GLU A 161 -8.85 -22.12 -0.97
N ILE A 162 -7.89 -21.21 -1.09
CA ILE A 162 -7.72 -20.09 -0.17
C ILE A 162 -8.96 -19.17 -0.22
N ASP A 163 -9.40 -18.82 -1.43
CA ASP A 163 -10.59 -18.00 -1.63
C ASP A 163 -11.84 -18.66 -1.02
N ALA A 164 -11.99 -19.98 -1.15
CA ALA A 164 -13.10 -20.73 -0.57
C ALA A 164 -13.06 -20.71 0.97
N ILE A 165 -11.89 -20.88 1.58
CA ILE A 165 -11.70 -20.80 3.04
C ILE A 165 -12.08 -19.41 3.53
N VAL A 166 -11.53 -18.35 2.92
CA VAL A 166 -11.82 -16.96 3.29
C VAL A 166 -13.30 -16.66 3.12
N SER A 167 -13.90 -17.03 1.99
CA SER A 167 -15.33 -16.85 1.72
C SER A 167 -16.22 -17.57 2.74
N ASN A 168 -15.79 -18.73 3.23
CA ASN A 168 -16.56 -19.45 4.25
C ASN A 168 -16.51 -18.76 5.61
N ILE A 169 -15.34 -18.31 6.04
CA ILE A 169 -15.15 -17.62 7.34
C ILE A 169 -15.91 -16.29 7.35
N THR A 170 -15.87 -15.54 6.25
CA THR A 170 -16.48 -14.21 6.15
C THR A 170 -18.01 -14.21 6.01
N LYS A 171 -18.66 -15.38 6.00
CA LYS A 171 -20.12 -15.51 6.21
C LYS A 171 -20.52 -15.19 7.65
N GLU A 172 -19.62 -15.41 8.59
CA GLU A 172 -19.83 -15.05 9.99
C GLU A 172 -19.63 -13.54 10.19
N ALA A 173 -20.25 -13.01 11.24
CA ALA A 173 -20.08 -11.61 11.57
C ALA A 173 -18.62 -11.27 11.90
N PRO A 174 -18.08 -10.17 11.37
CA PRO A 174 -16.73 -9.74 11.73
C PRO A 174 -16.66 -9.27 13.18
N ILE A 175 -15.48 -9.36 13.79
CA ILE A 175 -15.27 -8.82 15.15
C ILE A 175 -15.13 -7.28 15.15
N TYR A 176 -14.68 -6.71 14.02
CA TYR A 176 -14.68 -5.27 13.77
C TYR A 176 -15.42 -5.01 12.45
N ASP A 177 -16.32 -4.03 12.47
CA ASP A 177 -17.05 -3.54 11.28
C ASP A 177 -17.32 -2.05 11.50
N PHE A 178 -16.61 -1.19 10.77
CA PHE A 178 -16.77 0.25 10.87
C PHE A 178 -16.40 0.97 9.57
N ILE A 179 -16.82 2.22 9.46
CA ILE A 179 -16.45 3.12 8.37
C ILE A 179 -15.59 4.23 8.97
N ALA A 180 -14.34 4.34 8.51
CA ALA A 180 -13.42 5.39 8.95
C ALA A 180 -13.95 6.76 8.52
N LYS A 181 -13.87 7.76 9.43
CA LYS A 181 -14.38 9.11 9.18
C LYS A 181 -13.49 9.93 8.26
N GLU A 182 -12.21 9.60 8.25
CA GLU A 182 -11.15 10.35 7.58
C GLU A 182 -11.19 10.19 6.06
N ASP A 183 -11.63 9.02 5.57
CA ASP A 183 -11.66 8.69 4.14
C ASP A 183 -12.95 8.02 3.68
N ASN A 184 -13.88 7.70 4.61
CA ASN A 184 -15.11 6.96 4.39
C ASN A 184 -14.88 5.51 3.91
N PHE A 185 -13.71 4.93 4.15
CA PHE A 185 -13.45 3.53 3.84
C PHE A 185 -14.09 2.61 4.87
N GLY A 186 -14.62 1.50 4.38
CA GLY A 186 -15.14 0.44 5.22
C GLY A 186 -14.06 -0.56 5.60
N HIS A 187 -14.07 -0.98 6.85
CA HIS A 187 -13.11 -1.92 7.42
C HIS A 187 -13.83 -3.04 8.14
N ARG A 188 -13.46 -4.29 7.84
CA ARG A 188 -13.96 -5.48 8.54
C ARG A 188 -12.81 -6.39 8.91
N PHE A 189 -12.96 -7.12 10.02
CA PHE A 189 -11.90 -7.97 10.53
C PHE A 189 -12.44 -9.22 11.19
N TRP A 190 -11.83 -10.39 10.89
CA TRP A 190 -12.15 -11.69 11.47
C TRP A 190 -10.90 -12.32 12.05
N VAL A 191 -11.07 -13.15 13.08
CA VAL A 191 -10.00 -13.93 13.67
C VAL A 191 -10.14 -15.38 13.20
N ILE A 192 -9.05 -15.98 12.77
CA ILE A 192 -8.95 -17.41 12.46
C ILE A 192 -8.19 -18.04 13.62
N ASP A 193 -8.91 -18.79 14.47
CA ASP A 193 -8.37 -19.46 15.66
C ASP A 193 -8.45 -20.98 15.57
N ASP A 194 -9.13 -21.54 14.57
CA ASP A 194 -9.14 -22.97 14.30
C ASP A 194 -7.79 -23.43 13.73
N LYS A 195 -7.11 -24.28 14.51
CA LYS A 195 -5.77 -24.76 14.14
C LYS A 195 -5.73 -25.48 12.80
N ALA A 196 -6.73 -26.27 12.46
CA ALA A 196 -6.76 -27.02 11.20
C ALA A 196 -6.83 -26.07 10.00
N THR A 197 -7.63 -25.01 10.11
CA THR A 197 -7.75 -23.96 9.09
C THR A 197 -6.44 -23.16 8.97
N ILE A 198 -5.80 -22.81 10.09
CA ILE A 198 -4.49 -22.13 10.09
C ILE A 198 -3.45 -22.99 9.39
N ASP A 199 -3.31 -24.26 9.80
CA ASP A 199 -2.33 -25.19 9.24
C ASP A 199 -2.56 -25.36 7.72
N ARG A 200 -3.82 -25.46 7.29
CA ARG A 200 -4.16 -25.58 5.86
C ARG A 200 -3.80 -24.33 5.06
N LEU A 201 -4.07 -23.15 5.57
CA LEU A 201 -3.69 -21.89 4.91
C LEU A 201 -2.17 -21.77 4.79
N VAL A 202 -1.42 -22.08 5.85
CA VAL A 202 0.06 -22.09 5.82
C VAL A 202 0.58 -23.07 4.77
N GLU A 203 0.01 -24.28 4.70
CA GLU A 203 0.36 -25.28 3.70
C GLU A 203 0.07 -24.79 2.27
N LEU A 204 -1.11 -24.20 2.02
CA LEU A 204 -1.48 -23.68 0.70
C LEU A 204 -0.54 -22.57 0.22
N PHE A 205 -0.14 -21.65 1.09
CA PHE A 205 0.87 -20.66 0.74
C PHE A 205 2.23 -21.30 0.40
N ALA A 206 2.62 -22.35 1.14
CA ALA A 206 3.87 -23.04 0.91
C ALA A 206 3.86 -23.96 -0.32
N THR A 207 2.69 -24.33 -0.87
CA THR A 207 2.61 -25.26 -2.01
C THR A 207 2.05 -24.64 -3.27
N GLU A 208 1.13 -23.67 -3.14
CA GLU A 208 0.36 -23.14 -4.28
C GLU A 208 0.71 -21.66 -4.60
N VAL A 209 1.33 -20.91 -3.66
CA VAL A 209 1.67 -19.50 -3.88
C VAL A 209 3.16 -19.36 -4.22
N PRO A 210 3.53 -19.25 -5.50
CA PRO A 210 4.93 -19.24 -5.92
C PRO A 210 5.68 -17.98 -5.51
N SER A 211 4.98 -16.84 -5.43
CA SER A 211 5.52 -15.53 -5.07
C SER A 211 4.45 -14.63 -4.51
N MET A 212 4.85 -13.69 -3.67
CA MET A 212 4.06 -12.54 -3.28
C MET A 212 4.65 -11.27 -3.89
N TYR A 213 3.85 -10.22 -4.02
CA TYR A 213 4.22 -8.97 -4.67
C TYR A 213 3.92 -7.82 -3.73
N ILE A 214 4.90 -6.96 -3.45
CA ILE A 214 4.66 -5.77 -2.63
C ILE A 214 3.79 -4.81 -3.42
N ALA A 215 2.57 -4.56 -2.95
CA ALA A 215 1.69 -3.54 -3.49
C ALA A 215 1.93 -2.18 -2.81
N ASP A 216 2.17 -2.20 -1.48
CA ASP A 216 2.54 -1.04 -0.69
C ASP A 216 3.43 -1.43 0.50
N GLY A 217 4.26 -0.48 0.98
CA GLY A 217 5.13 -0.67 2.13
C GLY A 217 6.52 -1.21 1.79
N HIS A 218 7.12 -0.82 0.66
CA HIS A 218 8.48 -1.21 0.28
C HIS A 218 9.52 -0.89 1.36
N HIS A 219 9.47 0.32 1.94
CA HIS A 219 10.38 0.72 3.02
C HIS A 219 10.16 -0.08 4.31
N ARG A 220 8.90 -0.37 4.67
CA ARG A 220 8.55 -1.21 5.83
C ARG A 220 9.03 -2.64 5.65
N SER A 221 8.83 -3.23 4.47
CA SER A 221 9.30 -4.58 4.13
C SER A 221 10.83 -4.68 4.18
N ALA A 222 11.53 -3.71 3.58
CA ALA A 222 13.01 -3.65 3.62
C ALA A 222 13.50 -3.53 5.05
N ALA A 223 12.96 -2.59 5.83
CA ALA A 223 13.36 -2.36 7.21
C ALA A 223 13.18 -3.60 8.09
N ALA A 224 12.03 -4.27 7.99
CA ALA A 224 11.76 -5.48 8.75
C ALA A 224 12.74 -6.61 8.39
N ALA A 225 13.00 -6.84 7.10
CA ALA A 225 13.93 -7.86 6.64
C ALA A 225 15.36 -7.58 7.09
N LEU A 226 15.84 -6.33 6.97
CA LEU A 226 17.19 -5.94 7.38
C LEU A 226 17.41 -6.03 8.89
N VAL A 227 16.44 -5.55 9.69
CA VAL A 227 16.52 -5.70 11.16
C VAL A 227 16.45 -7.18 11.57
N GLY A 228 15.67 -7.99 10.85
CA GLY A 228 15.67 -9.44 11.06
C GLY A 228 17.05 -10.05 10.82
N GLN A 229 17.74 -9.68 9.74
CA GLN A 229 19.10 -10.11 9.45
C GLN A 229 20.10 -9.67 10.55
N GLU A 230 20.05 -8.41 10.97
CA GLU A 230 20.89 -7.89 12.07
C GLU A 230 20.72 -8.72 13.35
N LYS A 231 19.47 -9.05 13.71
CA LYS A 231 19.17 -9.85 14.90
C LYS A 231 19.66 -11.30 14.75
N LYS A 232 19.50 -11.87 13.57
CA LYS A 232 20.03 -13.20 13.23
C LYS A 232 21.55 -13.26 13.39
N GLU A 233 22.27 -12.28 12.83
CA GLU A 233 23.74 -12.18 12.92
C GLU A 233 24.24 -12.02 14.36
N ASN A 234 23.47 -11.30 15.19
CA ASN A 234 23.79 -11.05 16.59
C ASN A 234 23.32 -12.16 17.56
N ASN A 235 22.59 -13.18 17.07
CA ASN A 235 22.08 -14.27 17.89
C ASN A 235 22.86 -15.57 17.65
N PRO A 236 23.85 -15.94 18.51
CA PRO A 236 24.59 -17.16 18.36
C PRO A 236 23.75 -18.44 18.52
N ASN A 237 22.55 -18.32 19.07
CA ASN A 237 21.60 -19.43 19.26
C ASN A 237 20.43 -19.39 18.24
N HIS A 238 20.63 -18.73 17.10
CA HIS A 238 19.60 -18.63 16.05
C HIS A 238 19.16 -20.03 15.56
N LYS A 239 17.84 -20.25 15.50
CA LYS A 239 17.22 -21.51 15.08
C LYS A 239 16.40 -21.40 13.80
N GLY A 240 15.97 -20.18 13.44
CA GLY A 240 15.18 -19.88 12.26
C GLY A 240 13.67 -19.64 12.53
N ASP A 241 13.18 -19.98 13.72
CA ASP A 241 11.78 -19.82 14.12
C ASP A 241 11.51 -18.57 14.98
N GLU A 242 12.55 -17.78 15.27
CA GLU A 242 12.39 -16.54 16.04
C GLU A 242 11.54 -15.51 15.32
N GLU A 243 10.75 -14.74 16.11
CA GLU A 243 9.80 -13.75 15.60
C GLU A 243 10.43 -12.70 14.70
N TYR A 244 11.68 -12.31 14.91
CA TYR A 244 12.38 -11.34 14.07
C TYR A 244 12.68 -11.83 12.64
N ASN A 245 12.49 -13.12 12.36
CA ASN A 245 12.57 -13.66 10.99
C ASN A 245 11.29 -13.43 10.19
N PHE A 246 10.27 -12.86 10.80
CA PHE A 246 8.94 -12.68 10.21
C PHE A 246 8.46 -11.25 10.41
N PHE A 247 7.66 -10.75 9.48
CA PHE A 247 7.07 -9.41 9.59
C PHE A 247 5.61 -9.40 9.13
N MET A 248 4.83 -8.54 9.80
CA MET A 248 3.39 -8.47 9.63
C MET A 248 3.00 -7.94 8.25
N THR A 249 2.11 -8.66 7.58
CA THR A 249 1.60 -8.33 6.26
C THR A 249 0.10 -8.60 6.15
N VAL A 250 -0.59 -7.87 5.29
CA VAL A 250 -1.90 -8.22 4.76
C VAL A 250 -1.74 -8.62 3.29
N ILE A 251 -2.23 -9.79 2.92
CA ILE A 251 -1.96 -10.45 1.65
C ILE A 251 -3.28 -10.66 0.91
N PHE A 252 -3.49 -9.94 -0.19
CA PHE A 252 -4.71 -10.00 -0.99
C PHE A 252 -4.52 -10.83 -2.25
N PRO A 253 -5.52 -11.64 -2.66
CA PRO A 253 -5.49 -12.28 -3.96
C PRO A 253 -5.64 -11.24 -5.07
N ASP A 254 -4.93 -11.42 -6.17
CA ASP A 254 -4.87 -10.47 -7.29
C ASP A 254 -6.25 -10.24 -7.96
N ASN A 255 -7.11 -11.26 -7.97
CA ASN A 255 -8.45 -11.20 -8.55
C ASN A 255 -9.44 -10.31 -7.77
N GLN A 256 -9.09 -9.83 -6.57
CA GLN A 256 -9.92 -8.92 -5.77
C GLN A 256 -9.37 -7.48 -5.75
N LEU A 257 -8.18 -7.26 -6.27
CA LEU A 257 -7.56 -5.95 -6.29
C LEU A 257 -8.05 -5.10 -7.47
N ASN A 258 -8.37 -3.85 -7.19
CA ASN A 258 -8.67 -2.86 -8.20
C ASN A 258 -7.46 -1.96 -8.43
N ILE A 259 -7.00 -1.92 -9.68
CA ILE A 259 -6.02 -0.91 -10.11
C ILE A 259 -6.80 0.33 -10.51
N ILE A 260 -6.55 1.43 -9.83
CA ILE A 260 -7.15 2.73 -10.13
C ILE A 260 -6.16 3.61 -10.89
N ASP A 261 -6.68 4.62 -11.59
CA ASP A 261 -5.87 5.57 -12.34
C ASP A 261 -4.87 6.28 -11.43
N TYR A 262 -3.68 6.49 -11.93
CA TYR A 262 -2.67 7.34 -11.29
C TYR A 262 -2.26 8.40 -12.30
N ASN A 263 -3.01 9.52 -12.29
CA ASN A 263 -2.93 10.53 -13.32
C ASN A 263 -1.67 11.40 -13.16
N ARG A 264 -1.14 11.85 -14.28
CA ARG A 264 0.00 12.75 -14.37
C ARG A 264 -0.48 14.13 -14.79
N VAL A 265 -0.03 15.14 -14.08
CA VAL A 265 -0.25 16.55 -14.42
C VAL A 265 1.07 17.18 -14.74
N VAL A 266 1.19 17.81 -15.90
CA VAL A 266 2.40 18.50 -16.34
C VAL A 266 2.17 20.00 -16.41
N LYS A 267 3.16 20.79 -16.01
CA LYS A 267 3.06 22.25 -15.89
C LYS A 267 3.21 22.98 -17.21
N ASP A 268 3.85 22.34 -18.21
CA ASP A 268 4.11 22.94 -19.51
C ASP A 268 4.21 21.86 -20.60
N LEU A 269 4.20 22.29 -21.85
CA LEU A 269 4.30 21.44 -23.03
C LEU A 269 5.73 21.41 -23.61
N ASN A 270 6.76 21.67 -22.81
CA ASN A 270 8.16 21.69 -23.26
C ASN A 270 8.41 22.68 -24.41
N GLY A 271 7.75 23.86 -24.36
CA GLY A 271 7.85 24.90 -25.35
C GLY A 271 7.01 24.70 -26.62
N LEU A 272 6.24 23.61 -26.70
CA LEU A 272 5.34 23.36 -27.82
C LEU A 272 4.02 24.15 -27.66
N SER A 273 3.43 24.59 -28.76
CA SER A 273 2.05 25.03 -28.81
C SER A 273 1.11 23.82 -28.64
N LYS A 274 -0.18 24.08 -28.41
CA LYS A 274 -1.22 23.04 -28.35
C LYS A 274 -1.25 22.19 -29.62
N GLU A 275 -1.25 22.84 -30.77
CA GLU A 275 -1.29 22.17 -32.09
C GLU A 275 -0.02 21.32 -32.31
N GLU A 276 1.15 21.84 -31.96
CA GLU A 276 2.41 21.10 -32.10
C GLU A 276 2.43 19.88 -31.17
N PHE A 277 1.96 20.02 -29.93
CA PHE A 277 1.85 18.90 -29.00
C PHE A 277 0.87 17.82 -29.51
N LEU A 278 -0.34 18.19 -29.90
CA LEU A 278 -1.34 17.26 -30.46
C LEU A 278 -0.82 16.57 -31.72
N ASN A 279 -0.11 17.31 -32.60
CA ASN A 279 0.51 16.73 -33.78
C ASN A 279 1.63 15.75 -33.42
N ALA A 280 2.48 16.07 -32.43
CA ALA A 280 3.53 15.15 -31.97
C ALA A 280 2.95 13.85 -31.40
N LEU A 281 1.80 13.90 -30.71
CA LEU A 281 1.10 12.70 -30.24
C LEU A 281 0.70 11.77 -31.39
N THR A 282 0.35 12.31 -32.56
CA THR A 282 -0.07 11.49 -33.71
C THR A 282 1.01 10.57 -34.26
N GLU A 283 2.28 10.78 -33.93
CA GLU A 283 3.34 9.83 -34.30
C GLU A 283 3.12 8.45 -33.68
N SER A 284 2.69 8.44 -32.41
CA SER A 284 2.58 7.20 -31.62
C SER A 284 1.16 6.81 -31.25
N PHE A 285 0.19 7.71 -31.40
CA PHE A 285 -1.20 7.50 -31.04
C PHE A 285 -2.16 7.89 -32.15
N ASP A 286 -3.32 7.23 -32.20
CA ASP A 286 -4.49 7.80 -32.86
C ASP A 286 -5.16 8.75 -31.88
N VAL A 287 -5.33 10.02 -32.29
CA VAL A 287 -5.82 11.10 -31.44
C VAL A 287 -7.21 11.52 -31.87
N GLU A 288 -8.16 11.54 -30.96
CA GLU A 288 -9.57 11.92 -31.19
C GLU A 288 -9.96 13.01 -30.17
N ASP A 289 -10.50 14.13 -30.63
CA ASP A 289 -11.07 15.19 -29.77
C ASP A 289 -12.44 14.75 -29.27
N MET A 290 -12.56 14.58 -27.95
CA MET A 290 -13.79 14.16 -27.26
C MET A 290 -14.62 15.35 -26.77
N GLY A 291 -14.18 16.59 -27.03
CA GLY A 291 -14.84 17.81 -26.57
C GLY A 291 -14.58 18.13 -25.09
N THR A 292 -15.57 18.75 -24.44
CA THR A 292 -15.44 19.24 -23.07
C THR A 292 -15.89 18.24 -22.00
N GLU A 293 -16.56 17.15 -22.40
CA GLU A 293 -17.04 16.11 -21.50
C GLU A 293 -15.89 15.20 -21.07
N ILE A 294 -15.90 14.83 -19.78
CA ILE A 294 -14.86 13.93 -19.23
C ILE A 294 -14.85 12.61 -20.00
N TYR A 295 -13.70 12.27 -20.55
CA TYR A 295 -13.49 10.99 -21.21
C TYR A 295 -12.62 10.07 -20.36
N LYS A 296 -13.17 8.93 -19.96
CA LYS A 296 -12.46 7.88 -19.22
C LYS A 296 -12.03 6.76 -20.18
N PRO A 297 -10.74 6.39 -20.24
CA PRO A 297 -10.27 5.24 -21.01
C PRO A 297 -11.04 3.96 -20.66
N ALA A 298 -11.38 3.16 -21.68
CA ALA A 298 -12.22 1.97 -21.52
C ALA A 298 -11.46 0.65 -21.72
N LYS A 299 -10.24 0.67 -22.23
CA LYS A 299 -9.47 -0.54 -22.58
C LYS A 299 -7.97 -0.29 -22.43
N LEU A 300 -7.19 -1.37 -22.47
CA LEU A 300 -5.72 -1.31 -22.49
C LEU A 300 -5.22 -0.49 -23.69
N HIS A 301 -4.12 0.22 -23.47
CA HIS A 301 -3.41 1.08 -24.45
C HIS A 301 -4.25 2.27 -24.93
N GLU A 302 -5.30 2.59 -24.18
CA GLU A 302 -6.11 3.80 -24.36
C GLU A 302 -5.84 4.76 -23.21
N PHE A 303 -5.63 6.02 -23.54
CA PHE A 303 -5.36 7.09 -22.59
C PHE A 303 -6.32 8.25 -22.85
N SER A 304 -6.47 9.11 -21.87
CA SER A 304 -7.09 10.41 -22.05
C SER A 304 -6.17 11.54 -21.63
N THR A 305 -6.21 12.64 -22.36
CA THR A 305 -5.48 13.85 -22.05
C THR A 305 -6.44 15.02 -21.98
N TYR A 306 -6.39 15.78 -20.88
CA TYR A 306 -7.10 17.06 -20.77
C TYR A 306 -6.12 18.19 -21.11
N LEU A 307 -6.49 19.02 -22.08
CA LEU A 307 -5.67 20.14 -22.53
C LEU A 307 -6.56 21.28 -23.02
N ASP A 308 -6.38 22.46 -22.44
CA ASP A 308 -7.04 23.69 -22.85
C ASP A 308 -8.56 23.54 -23.00
N GLY A 309 -9.20 22.95 -21.97
CA GLY A 309 -10.66 22.79 -21.90
C GLY A 309 -11.23 21.60 -22.66
N HIS A 310 -10.42 20.82 -23.38
CA HIS A 310 -10.84 19.67 -24.17
C HIS A 310 -10.22 18.36 -23.64
N TRP A 311 -10.96 17.29 -23.75
CA TRP A 311 -10.49 15.93 -23.56
C TRP A 311 -10.14 15.30 -24.91
N TYR A 312 -9.01 14.63 -24.95
CA TYR A 312 -8.52 13.90 -26.13
C TYR A 312 -8.34 12.45 -25.77
N LYS A 313 -8.90 11.55 -26.59
CA LYS A 313 -8.67 10.13 -26.51
C LYS A 313 -7.43 9.78 -27.33
N LEU A 314 -6.53 8.99 -26.73
CA LEU A 314 -5.31 8.53 -27.34
C LEU A 314 -5.32 7.00 -27.37
N ASN A 315 -5.24 6.39 -28.56
CA ASN A 315 -5.00 4.96 -28.69
C ASN A 315 -3.57 4.73 -29.18
N ALA A 316 -2.77 3.98 -28.41
CA ALA A 316 -1.41 3.65 -28.81
C ALA A 316 -1.43 2.81 -30.11
N LYS A 317 -0.62 3.23 -31.10
CA LYS A 317 -0.56 2.55 -32.38
C LYS A 317 0.19 1.22 -32.26
N PRO A 318 -0.21 0.17 -33.00
CA PRO A 318 0.53 -1.08 -33.06
C PRO A 318 2.01 -0.85 -33.44
N GLY A 319 2.92 -1.52 -32.73
CA GLY A 319 4.36 -1.41 -32.97
C GLY A 319 5.05 -0.24 -32.24
N THR A 320 4.31 0.59 -31.47
CA THR A 320 4.91 1.65 -30.64
C THR A 320 5.33 1.15 -29.25
N PHE A 321 4.94 -0.03 -28.89
CA PHE A 321 5.31 -0.76 -27.67
C PHE A 321 5.51 -2.25 -28.00
N ASN A 322 6.12 -3.01 -27.08
CA ASN A 322 6.43 -4.42 -27.28
C ASN A 322 5.51 -5.28 -26.39
N ASP A 323 4.56 -5.99 -27.01
CA ASP A 323 3.63 -6.90 -26.31
C ASP A 323 4.33 -8.06 -25.58
N ALA A 324 5.54 -8.43 -25.99
CA ALA A 324 6.33 -9.48 -25.37
C ALA A 324 7.14 -8.99 -24.15
N ASP A 325 7.26 -7.69 -23.94
CA ASP A 325 7.91 -7.10 -22.77
C ASP A 325 6.87 -6.84 -21.66
N PRO A 326 6.90 -7.59 -20.56
CA PRO A 326 5.90 -7.47 -19.51
C PRO A 326 5.89 -6.10 -18.80
N ILE A 327 6.95 -5.30 -18.94
CA ILE A 327 7.03 -3.94 -18.40
C ILE A 327 6.73 -2.93 -19.49
N GLY A 328 7.29 -3.12 -20.70
CA GLY A 328 7.11 -2.23 -21.84
C GLY A 328 5.68 -2.12 -22.33
N VAL A 329 4.88 -3.17 -22.14
CA VAL A 329 3.47 -3.24 -22.53
C VAL A 329 2.53 -2.49 -21.56
N LEU A 330 2.99 -2.13 -20.36
CA LEU A 330 2.18 -1.44 -19.38
C LEU A 330 1.84 -0.01 -19.83
N ASP A 331 0.61 0.41 -19.66
CA ASP A 331 0.12 1.74 -20.04
C ASP A 331 0.96 2.86 -19.42
N VAL A 332 1.38 2.70 -18.16
CA VAL A 332 2.27 3.66 -17.48
C VAL A 332 3.63 3.78 -18.16
N THR A 333 4.16 2.68 -18.71
CA THR A 333 5.45 2.65 -19.42
C THR A 333 5.30 3.27 -20.81
N ILE A 334 4.24 2.93 -21.52
CA ILE A 334 3.91 3.50 -22.83
C ILE A 334 3.78 5.02 -22.73
N LEU A 335 2.99 5.51 -21.77
CA LEU A 335 2.83 6.95 -21.51
C LEU A 335 4.17 7.62 -21.16
N SER A 336 4.95 7.00 -20.28
CA SER A 336 6.24 7.54 -19.86
C SER A 336 7.21 7.66 -21.02
N ASN A 337 7.34 6.64 -21.86
CA ASN A 337 8.29 6.62 -22.95
C ASN A 337 7.85 7.49 -24.13
N LEU A 338 6.58 7.41 -24.53
CA LEU A 338 6.11 8.04 -25.77
C LEU A 338 5.65 9.49 -25.60
N VAL A 339 5.21 9.87 -24.39
CA VAL A 339 4.73 11.23 -24.13
C VAL A 339 5.66 11.98 -23.18
N LEU A 340 5.87 11.46 -21.98
CA LEU A 340 6.60 12.21 -20.94
C LEU A 340 8.07 12.40 -21.30
N ASP A 341 8.77 11.36 -21.72
CA ASP A 341 10.16 11.47 -22.15
C ASP A 341 10.28 12.03 -23.57
N LYS A 342 9.68 11.37 -24.57
CA LYS A 342 9.91 11.69 -25.98
C LYS A 342 9.43 13.08 -26.38
N ILE A 343 8.23 13.50 -25.92
CA ILE A 343 7.62 14.78 -26.31
C ILE A 343 7.91 15.87 -25.28
N LEU A 344 7.69 15.56 -23.99
CA LEU A 344 7.78 16.55 -22.92
C LEU A 344 9.18 16.64 -22.27
N GLY A 345 10.10 15.72 -22.61
CA GLY A 345 11.48 15.71 -22.10
C GLY A 345 11.60 15.39 -20.62
N ILE A 346 10.55 14.83 -20.00
CA ILE A 346 10.52 14.43 -18.60
C ILE A 346 11.07 13.00 -18.49
N LYS A 347 12.37 12.86 -18.19
CA LYS A 347 13.08 11.57 -18.16
C LYS A 347 13.00 10.85 -16.82
N ASP A 348 13.02 11.57 -15.73
CA ASP A 348 12.93 11.00 -14.38
C ASP A 348 11.76 11.62 -13.62
N LEU A 349 10.67 10.85 -13.53
CA LEU A 349 9.43 11.26 -12.88
C LEU A 349 9.58 11.58 -11.38
N ARG A 350 10.67 11.12 -10.74
CA ARG A 350 10.93 11.32 -9.30
C ARG A 350 11.59 12.66 -8.98
N THR A 351 12.25 13.25 -9.96
CA THR A 351 13.10 14.44 -9.77
C THR A 351 12.68 15.64 -10.60
N ASP A 352 11.92 15.44 -11.68
CA ASP A 352 11.43 16.53 -12.52
C ASP A 352 10.31 17.30 -11.82
N LYS A 353 10.49 18.61 -11.64
CA LYS A 353 9.52 19.48 -10.94
C LYS A 353 8.38 19.96 -11.84
N ARG A 354 8.40 19.61 -13.12
CA ARG A 354 7.33 19.93 -14.08
C ARG A 354 6.18 18.92 -14.06
N ILE A 355 6.33 17.79 -13.38
CA ILE A 355 5.30 16.76 -13.26
C ILE A 355 4.80 16.67 -11.83
N ASP A 356 3.52 16.41 -11.70
CA ASP A 356 2.84 16.08 -10.44
C ASP A 356 1.85 14.93 -10.68
N PHE A 357 1.30 14.37 -9.61
CA PHE A 357 0.50 13.16 -9.64
C PHE A 357 -0.85 13.37 -8.92
N VAL A 358 -1.92 12.87 -9.55
CA VAL A 358 -3.27 12.90 -8.98
C VAL A 358 -3.84 11.48 -8.94
N GLY A 359 -4.07 10.96 -7.74
CA GLY A 359 -4.65 9.64 -7.54
C GLY A 359 -6.08 9.55 -8.11
N GLY A 360 -6.38 8.44 -8.77
CA GLY A 360 -7.66 8.20 -9.44
C GLY A 360 -8.88 8.22 -8.54
N ILE A 361 -8.68 8.04 -7.22
CA ILE A 361 -9.75 8.16 -6.21
C ILE A 361 -10.41 9.55 -6.21
N ARG A 362 -9.68 10.60 -6.61
CA ARG A 362 -10.22 11.97 -6.75
C ARG A 362 -11.09 12.14 -7.99
N GLY A 363 -11.11 11.15 -8.88
CA GLY A 363 -11.82 11.20 -10.16
C GLY A 363 -11.14 12.10 -11.19
N LEU A 364 -11.53 11.94 -12.46
CA LEU A 364 -10.94 12.68 -13.58
C LEU A 364 -11.31 14.18 -13.55
N GLY A 365 -12.41 14.56 -12.90
CA GLY A 365 -12.79 15.98 -12.73
C GLY A 365 -11.75 16.80 -11.95
N GLU A 366 -10.89 16.15 -11.16
CA GLU A 366 -9.78 16.83 -10.48
C GLU A 366 -8.75 17.39 -11.47
N LEU A 367 -8.60 16.77 -12.64
CA LEU A 367 -7.67 17.20 -13.68
C LEU A 367 -8.15 18.47 -14.40
N GLN A 368 -9.40 18.89 -14.21
CA GLN A 368 -9.96 20.11 -14.80
C GLN A 368 -9.78 21.35 -13.91
N LYS A 369 -9.38 21.18 -12.66
CA LYS A 369 -9.14 22.26 -11.68
C LYS A 369 -7.75 22.85 -11.84
#